data_eec3cec52d6055598f2967bb06fe17fd
#
_entry.id   eec3cec52d6055598f2967bb06fe17fd
#
_cell.length_a   1.000
_cell.length_b   1.000
_cell.length_c   1.000
_cell.angle_alpha   90.00
_cell.angle_beta   90.00
_cell.angle_gamma   90.00
#
_symmetry.space_group_name_H-M   'P 1'
#
loop_
_entity.id
_entity.type
_entity.pdbx_description
1 polymer ?
#
loop_
_entity_poly.entity_id
_entity_poly.type
_entity_poly.pdbx_seq_one_letter_code
_entity_poly.pdbx_strand_id
1 'polypeptide(L)' 'MSRSIIRKSDRKCVLCKHWNGAVGSTTIQPKMGGQFSYEHDEKQSCFKKSVVVPAWGTCQYFESRY' A
#
# COMPACT_ATOMS: atom_id res chain seq x y z
N MET A 1 -1.35 17.58 -2.76
CA MET A 1 -1.31 16.13 -2.94
C MET A 1 0.12 15.69 -3.13
N SER A 2 0.52 14.66 -2.38
CA SER A 2 1.90 14.18 -2.42
C SER A 2 1.92 12.75 -2.91
N ARG A 3 2.75 12.48 -3.92
CA ARG A 3 2.96 11.12 -4.38
C ARG A 3 4.33 10.67 -3.93
N SER A 4 4.41 9.39 -3.57
CA SER A 4 5.65 8.77 -3.12
C SER A 4 5.98 7.60 -4.01
N ILE A 5 7.27 7.27 -4.07
CA ILE A 5 7.74 6.12 -4.84
C ILE A 5 8.23 5.08 -3.85
N ILE A 6 7.81 3.83 -4.04
CA ILE A 6 8.27 2.71 -3.23
C ILE A 6 8.66 1.58 -4.15
N ARG A 7 9.42 0.65 -3.61
CA ARG A 7 9.82 -0.55 -4.33
C ARG A 7 8.92 -1.71 -3.92
N LYS A 8 8.83 -2.67 -4.81
CA LYS A 8 8.05 -3.88 -4.58
C LYS A 8 8.52 -4.64 -3.33
N SER A 9 9.78 -4.49 -2.91
CA SER A 9 10.30 -5.14 -1.70
C SER A 9 9.98 -4.38 -0.41
N ASP A 10 9.46 -3.17 -0.50
CA ASP A 10 9.08 -2.40 0.69
C ASP A 10 7.82 -3.01 1.33
N ARG A 11 7.83 -3.07 2.65
CA ARG A 11 6.70 -3.64 3.39
C ARG A 11 5.76 -2.54 3.85
N LYS A 12 5.18 -1.84 2.89
CA LYS A 12 4.22 -0.78 3.17
C LYS A 12 2.81 -1.27 2.94
N CYS A 13 1.86 -0.72 3.68
CA CYS A 13 0.47 -1.16 3.59
C CYS A 13 -0.10 -1.03 2.17
N VAL A 14 0.37 -0.05 1.41
CA VAL A 14 -0.09 0.13 0.04
C VAL A 14 0.18 -1.10 -0.83
N LEU A 15 1.16 -1.91 -0.48
CA LEU A 15 1.49 -3.15 -1.19
C LEU A 15 0.90 -4.40 -0.52
N CYS A 16 0.22 -4.24 0.61
CA CYS A 16 -0.29 -5.35 1.38
C CYS A 16 -1.64 -5.81 0.81
N LYS A 17 -1.82 -7.12 0.66
CA LYS A 17 -3.07 -7.64 0.12
C LYS A 17 -4.25 -7.50 1.08
N HIS A 18 -4.00 -7.26 2.35
CA HIS A 18 -5.05 -7.02 3.34
C HIS A 18 -5.49 -5.57 3.40
N TRP A 19 -4.71 -4.68 2.85
CA TRP A 19 -5.00 -3.25 2.90
C TRP A 19 -6.07 -2.95 1.84
N ASN A 20 -7.22 -2.48 2.30
CA ASN A 20 -8.43 -2.27 1.49
C ASN A 20 -8.89 -3.55 0.78
N GLY A 21 -8.56 -4.71 1.33
CA GLY A 21 -9.03 -5.98 0.82
C GLY A 21 -8.62 -6.23 -0.63
N ALA A 22 -9.55 -6.73 -1.43
CA ALA A 22 -9.29 -7.07 -2.82
C ALA A 22 -9.05 -5.84 -3.70
N VAL A 23 -9.54 -4.67 -3.28
CA VAL A 23 -9.41 -3.44 -4.06
C VAL A 23 -7.98 -2.90 -4.00
N GLY A 24 -7.39 -2.88 -2.81
CA GLY A 24 -6.06 -2.32 -2.62
C GLY A 24 -6.02 -0.81 -2.81
N SER A 25 -4.87 -0.29 -3.17
CA SER A 25 -4.71 1.14 -3.41
C SER A 25 -5.41 1.54 -4.71
N THR A 26 -6.17 2.63 -4.66
CA THR A 26 -6.82 3.18 -5.85
C THR A 26 -5.94 4.17 -6.58
N THR A 27 -4.80 4.54 -6.01
CA THR A 27 -3.92 5.55 -6.58
C THR A 27 -2.58 4.97 -7.05
N ILE A 28 -2.31 3.71 -6.74
CA ILE A 28 -1.02 3.10 -7.04
C ILE A 28 -0.83 2.94 -8.55
N GLN A 29 0.37 3.25 -9.01
CA GLN A 29 0.73 3.12 -10.42
C GLN A 29 2.08 2.42 -10.53
N PRO A 30 2.17 1.35 -11.34
CA PRO A 30 3.45 0.68 -11.53
C PRO A 30 4.42 1.56 -12.31
N LYS A 31 5.69 1.50 -11.93
CA LYS A 31 6.78 2.20 -12.59
C LYS A 31 7.84 1.19 -13.00
N MET A 32 8.80 1.62 -13.80
CA MET A 32 9.88 0.75 -14.25
C MET A 32 10.76 0.33 -13.09
N GLY A 33 11.42 -0.81 -13.24
CA GLY A 33 12.38 -1.28 -12.24
C GLY A 33 11.76 -1.81 -10.95
N GLY A 34 10.50 -2.25 -11.01
CA GLY A 34 9.85 -2.81 -9.82
C GLY A 34 9.42 -1.76 -8.80
N GLN A 35 9.29 -0.52 -9.25
CA GLN A 35 8.86 0.58 -8.39
C GLN A 35 7.37 0.86 -8.59
N PHE A 36 6.77 1.51 -7.59
CA PHE A 36 5.37 1.92 -7.65
C PHE A 36 5.26 3.36 -7.13
N SER A 37 4.33 4.10 -7.72
CA SER A 37 3.98 5.44 -7.27
C SER A 37 2.59 5.39 -6.65
N TYR A 38 2.39 6.08 -5.54
CA TYR A 38 1.10 6.11 -4.86
C TYR A 38 0.89 7.45 -4.19
N GLU A 39 -0.37 7.76 -3.87
CA GLU A 39 -0.71 8.97 -3.13
C GLU A 39 -0.33 8.77 -1.67
N HIS A 40 0.59 9.58 -1.15
CA HIS A 40 1.09 9.45 0.21
C HIS A 40 -0.02 9.62 1.26
N ASP A 41 -1.00 10.44 0.95
CA ASP A 41 -2.07 10.76 1.90
C ASP A 41 -3.23 9.76 1.88
N GLU A 42 -3.15 8.75 1.03
CA GLU A 42 -4.21 7.74 0.94
C GLU A 42 -4.30 6.93 2.23
N LYS A 43 -5.54 6.72 2.70
CA LYS A 43 -5.80 5.92 3.90
C LYS A 43 -6.93 4.97 3.59
N GLN A 44 -6.74 3.70 3.95
CA GLN A 44 -7.73 2.66 3.75
C GLN A 44 -7.73 1.72 4.94
N SER A 45 -8.81 0.97 5.09
CA SER A 45 -8.92 -0.01 6.17
C SER A 45 -8.03 -1.21 5.91
N CYS A 46 -7.29 -1.63 6.93
CA CYS A 46 -6.57 -2.89 6.88
C CYS A 46 -7.52 -3.99 7.35
N PHE A 47 -7.89 -4.90 6.44
CA PHE A 47 -8.86 -5.93 6.76
C PHE A 47 -8.32 -6.92 7.79
N LYS A 48 -7.01 -7.06 7.89
CA LYS A 48 -6.42 -7.96 8.88
C LYS A 48 -6.50 -7.39 10.28
N LYS A 49 -6.33 -6.07 10.41
CA LYS A 49 -6.32 -5.40 11.72
C LYS A 49 -7.63 -4.70 12.03
N SER A 50 -8.52 -4.55 11.05
CA SER A 50 -9.80 -3.85 11.19
C SER A 50 -9.63 -2.39 11.62
N VAL A 51 -8.56 -1.75 11.17
CA VAL A 51 -8.29 -0.33 11.47
C VAL A 51 -7.88 0.39 10.20
N VAL A 52 -8.10 1.70 10.19
CA VAL A 52 -7.64 2.54 9.09
C VAL A 52 -6.14 2.78 9.23
N VAL A 53 -5.40 2.54 8.15
CA VAL A 53 -3.94 2.66 8.13
C VAL A 53 -3.55 3.47 6.91
N PRO A 54 -2.60 4.39 7.04
CA PRO A 54 -2.13 5.15 5.87
C PRO A 54 -1.33 4.25 4.92
N ALA A 55 -1.25 4.67 3.66
CA ALA A 55 -0.53 3.89 2.63
C ALA A 55 0.93 3.63 3.01
N TRP A 56 1.56 4.60 3.69
CA TRP A 56 2.97 4.47 4.11
C TRP A 56 3.15 3.65 5.39
N GLY A 57 2.06 3.22 6.00
CA GLY A 57 2.13 2.44 7.23
C GLY A 57 2.73 1.06 7.02
N THR A 58 3.04 0.40 8.12
CA THR A 58 3.57 -0.96 8.11
C THR A 58 2.69 -1.85 8.98
N CYS A 59 2.80 -3.16 8.76
CA CYS A 59 1.97 -4.12 9.47
C CYS A 59 2.74 -5.42 9.62
N GLN A 60 2.67 -6.03 10.81
CA GLN A 60 3.33 -7.30 11.05
C GLN A 60 2.67 -8.45 10.27
N TYR A 61 1.47 -8.25 9.79
CA TYR A 61 0.74 -9.24 8.99
C TYR A 61 0.89 -8.98 7.49
N PHE A 62 1.89 -8.21 7.10
CA PHE A 62 2.08 -7.82 5.71
C PHE A 62 2.20 -9.04 4.80
N GLU A 63 1.43 -9.01 3.71
CA GLU A 63 1.56 -9.98 2.62
C GLU A 63 1.49 -9.20 1.32
N SER A 64 2.49 -9.36 0.50
CA SER A 64 2.58 -8.63 -0.76
C SER A 64 1.53 -9.10 -1.75
N ARG A 65 0.86 -8.14 -2.42
CA ARG A 65 -0.07 -8.47 -3.51
C ARG A 65 0.58 -8.32 -4.89
N TYR A 66 1.79 -7.79 -4.94
CA TYR A 66 2.48 -7.56 -6.20
C TYR A 66 3.69 -8.45 -6.37
#